data_599e340ca3121419509d277b9bb08654
#
_entry.id   599e340ca3121419509d277b9bb08654
#
_cell.length_a   1.000
_cell.length_b   1.000
_cell.length_c   1.000
_cell.angle_alpha   90.00
_cell.angle_beta   90.00
_cell.angle_gamma   90.00
#
_symmetry.space_group_name_H-M   'P 1'
#
loop_
_entity.id
_entity.type
_entity.pdbx_description
1 polymer ?
#
loop_
_entity_poly.entity_id
_entity_poly.type
_entity_poly.pdbx_seq_one_letter_code
_entity_poly.pdbx_strand_id
1 'polypeptide(L)'
;MHKLFISIIFILLVQEIKAQDYPQDYFRSPLDIPLLLSGTFGELRPNHFHAGIDLKTQGKSGLKVYAIADGYISRIKVSKGGYGKAIYIQHDNGYSSVYAHLMRYSGKIQDYVVNNQYAS
;
A
#
# COMPACT_ATOMS: atom_id res chain seq x y z
N MET A 1 -3.71 31.61 44.66
CA MET A 1 -2.92 30.35 44.63
C MET A 1 -3.53 29.27 43.74
N HIS A 2 -4.82 29.00 43.80
CA HIS A 2 -5.46 27.92 43.02
C HIS A 2 -5.38 28.12 41.49
N LYS A 3 -5.44 29.34 40.97
CA LYS A 3 -5.38 29.62 39.52
C LYS A 3 -3.99 29.36 38.91
N LEU A 4 -2.93 29.55 39.67
CA LEU A 4 -1.55 29.28 39.24
C LEU A 4 -1.27 27.77 39.12
N PHE A 5 -1.82 26.99 40.04
CA PHE A 5 -1.69 25.53 40.06
C PHE A 5 -2.38 24.87 38.85
N ILE A 6 -3.57 25.37 38.47
CA ILE A 6 -4.31 24.87 37.29
C ILE A 6 -3.57 25.16 35.99
N SER A 7 -2.94 26.34 35.86
CA SER A 7 -2.14 26.70 34.69
C SER A 7 -0.89 25.84 34.55
N ILE A 8 -0.22 25.46 35.64
CA ILE A 8 0.96 24.59 35.63
C ILE A 8 0.56 23.17 35.22
N ILE A 9 -0.57 22.66 35.70
CA ILE A 9 -1.10 21.33 35.32
C ILE A 9 -1.44 21.30 33.81
N PHE A 10 -2.01 22.39 33.28
CA PHE A 10 -2.34 22.46 31.84
C PHE A 10 -1.06 22.47 30.96
N ILE A 11 0.01 23.12 31.39
CA ILE A 11 1.30 23.12 30.66
C ILE A 11 1.96 21.73 30.69
N LEU A 12 1.83 20.97 31.78
CA LEU A 12 2.38 19.62 31.89
C LEU A 12 1.61 18.56 31.06
N LEU A 13 0.40 18.87 30.63
CA LEU A 13 -0.41 17.98 29.79
C LEU A 13 -0.21 18.18 28.28
N VAL A 14 0.55 19.18 27.86
CA VAL A 14 0.97 19.34 26.47
C VAL A 14 2.10 18.35 26.19
N GLN A 15 1.73 17.11 25.98
CA GLN A 15 2.66 16.12 25.42
C GLN A 15 2.99 16.55 24.00
N GLU A 16 4.26 16.63 23.69
CA GLU A 16 4.71 16.83 22.30
C GLU A 16 4.14 15.69 21.46
N ILE A 17 3.17 15.99 20.61
CA ILE A 17 2.74 15.09 19.56
C ILE A 17 3.88 15.04 18.55
N LYS A 18 4.78 14.08 18.73
CA LYS A 18 5.79 13.80 17.71
C LYS A 18 5.07 13.33 16.47
N ALA A 19 5.25 14.04 15.37
CA ALA A 19 4.82 13.55 14.07
C ALA A 19 5.49 12.19 13.83
N GLN A 20 4.71 11.24 13.31
CA GLN A 20 5.25 9.93 12.97
C GLN A 20 6.32 10.10 11.89
N ASP A 21 7.53 9.63 12.13
CA ASP A 21 8.59 9.62 11.14
C ASP A 21 8.22 8.61 10.04
N TYR A 22 7.98 9.13 8.85
CA TYR A 22 7.81 8.30 7.66
C TYR A 22 9.16 8.06 7.00
N PRO A 23 9.40 6.84 6.49
CA PRO A 23 10.64 6.54 5.79
C PRO A 23 10.78 7.44 4.56
N GLN A 24 11.89 8.18 4.49
CA GLN A 24 12.27 9.00 3.34
C GLN A 24 13.17 8.16 2.44
N ASP A 25 13.01 8.32 1.11
CA ASP A 25 13.86 7.67 0.09
C ASP A 25 13.96 6.13 0.16
N TYR A 26 13.06 5.49 0.92
CA TYR A 26 13.01 4.04 1.07
C TYR A 26 12.25 3.35 -0.07
N PHE A 27 11.19 3.99 -0.55
CA PHE A 27 10.30 3.43 -1.56
C PHE A 27 10.61 3.98 -2.95
N ARG A 28 10.66 3.08 -3.94
CA ARG A 28 10.77 3.44 -5.36
C ARG A 28 9.39 3.49 -6.03
N SER A 29 9.35 4.09 -7.23
CA SER A 29 8.16 4.00 -8.09
C SER A 29 7.85 2.54 -8.46
N PRO A 30 6.57 2.12 -8.41
CA PRO A 30 6.14 0.81 -8.90
C PRO A 30 6.08 0.71 -10.43
N LEU A 31 6.18 1.82 -11.16
CA LEU A 31 6.13 1.87 -12.62
C LEU A 31 7.34 2.63 -13.18
N ASP A 32 7.77 2.26 -14.38
CA ASP A 32 8.86 2.94 -15.12
C ASP A 32 8.36 4.14 -15.95
N ILE A 33 7.16 4.64 -15.67
CA ILE A 33 6.57 5.81 -16.30
C ILE A 33 6.29 6.88 -15.24
N PRO A 34 6.12 8.16 -15.59
CA PRO A 34 5.72 9.19 -14.64
C PRO A 34 4.44 8.82 -13.92
N LEU A 35 4.44 8.93 -12.58
CA LEU A 35 3.28 8.60 -11.76
C LEU A 35 2.24 9.71 -11.87
N LEU A 36 1.09 9.39 -12.46
CA LEU A 36 -0.09 10.23 -12.48
C LEU A 36 -1.24 9.48 -11.82
N LEU A 37 -1.88 10.12 -10.86
CA LEU A 37 -3.02 9.54 -10.15
C LEU A 37 -4.30 9.66 -10.97
N SER A 38 -5.15 8.63 -10.91
CA SER A 38 -6.53 8.64 -11.38
C SER A 38 -7.53 8.42 -10.24
N GLY A 39 -7.09 7.96 -9.09
CA GLY A 39 -7.85 7.81 -7.86
C GLY A 39 -6.96 8.03 -6.64
N THR A 40 -7.49 8.67 -5.62
CA THR A 40 -6.78 9.02 -4.38
C THR A 40 -7.21 8.14 -3.21
N PHE A 41 -6.34 8.04 -2.21
CA PHE A 41 -6.68 7.38 -0.95
C PHE A 41 -7.84 8.09 -0.26
N GLY A 42 -8.80 7.32 0.27
CA GLY A 42 -9.98 7.85 0.94
C GLY A 42 -11.07 8.38 0.02
N GLU A 43 -10.90 8.32 -1.30
CA GLU A 43 -11.94 8.70 -2.26
C GLU A 43 -13.20 7.85 -2.06
N LEU A 44 -14.36 8.50 -2.04
CA LEU A 44 -15.64 7.83 -1.88
C LEU A 44 -15.98 7.01 -3.14
N ARG A 45 -16.23 5.73 -2.94
CA ARG A 45 -16.73 4.79 -3.95
C ARG A 45 -18.17 4.38 -3.59
N PRO A 46 -18.94 3.74 -4.46
CA PRO A 46 -20.37 3.45 -4.22
C PRO A 46 -20.69 2.75 -2.90
N ASN A 47 -19.79 1.96 -2.34
CA ASN A 47 -20.03 1.16 -1.12
C ASN A 47 -18.83 1.11 -0.16
N HIS A 48 -17.76 1.84 -0.44
CA HIS A 48 -16.55 1.86 0.40
C HIS A 48 -15.69 3.08 0.12
N PHE A 49 -14.71 3.35 0.98
CA PHE A 49 -13.65 4.31 0.70
C PHE A 49 -12.49 3.60 -0.01
N HIS A 50 -11.87 4.29 -0.96
CA HIS A 50 -10.71 3.78 -1.67
C HIS A 50 -9.52 3.64 -0.72
N ALA A 51 -9.04 2.40 -0.54
CA ALA A 51 -7.98 2.07 0.40
C ALA A 51 -6.57 2.14 -0.21
N GLY A 52 -6.42 2.83 -1.33
CA GLY A 52 -5.15 2.94 -2.06
C GLY A 52 -5.11 4.15 -2.97
N ILE A 53 -4.22 4.11 -3.92
CA ILE A 53 -4.13 5.08 -5.02
C ILE A 53 -4.20 4.34 -6.35
N ASP A 54 -4.89 4.94 -7.32
CA ASP A 54 -4.94 4.43 -8.69
C ASP A 54 -3.92 5.17 -9.55
N LEU A 55 -3.06 4.44 -10.24
CA LEU A 55 -2.04 4.98 -11.13
C LEU A 55 -2.47 4.87 -12.59
N LYS A 56 -2.36 5.96 -13.33
CA LYS A 56 -2.59 5.96 -14.78
C LYS A 56 -1.51 5.17 -15.50
N THR A 57 -1.93 4.31 -16.42
CA THR A 57 -1.05 3.47 -17.24
C THR A 57 -0.90 3.98 -18.67
N GLN A 58 -1.22 5.26 -18.93
CA GLN A 58 -1.22 5.85 -20.27
C GLN A 58 -2.10 5.08 -21.28
N GLY A 59 -3.21 4.50 -20.80
CA GLY A 59 -4.12 3.68 -21.61
C GLY A 59 -3.55 2.32 -22.04
N LYS A 60 -2.43 1.88 -21.47
CA LYS A 60 -1.77 0.60 -21.80
C LYS A 60 -2.02 -0.43 -20.72
N SER A 61 -2.28 -1.68 -21.14
CA SER A 61 -2.28 -2.84 -20.25
C SER A 61 -0.95 -3.58 -20.33
N GLY A 62 -0.61 -4.32 -19.27
CA GLY A 62 0.58 -5.18 -19.23
C GLY A 62 1.88 -4.45 -18.94
N LEU A 63 1.84 -3.24 -18.42
CA LEU A 63 3.02 -2.58 -17.89
C LEU A 63 3.64 -3.41 -16.77
N LYS A 64 4.97 -3.43 -16.70
CA LYS A 64 5.68 -4.06 -15.57
C LYS A 64 5.37 -3.29 -14.28
N VAL A 65 5.02 -4.03 -13.24
CA VAL A 65 4.83 -3.52 -11.89
C VAL A 65 5.95 -4.05 -11.02
N TYR A 66 6.65 -3.17 -10.35
CA TYR A 66 7.79 -3.49 -9.50
C TYR A 66 7.43 -3.37 -8.03
N ALA A 67 8.07 -4.18 -7.20
CA ALA A 67 8.05 -3.97 -5.76
C ALA A 67 8.65 -2.61 -5.43
N ILE A 68 7.99 -1.86 -4.56
CA ILE A 68 8.43 -0.50 -4.18
C ILE A 68 9.62 -0.50 -3.23
N ALA A 69 9.93 -1.63 -2.59
CA ALA A 69 11.11 -1.86 -1.76
C ALA A 69 11.37 -3.35 -1.64
N ASP A 70 12.52 -3.72 -1.08
CA ASP A 70 12.86 -5.08 -0.73
C ASP A 70 11.88 -5.67 0.29
N GLY A 71 11.70 -6.98 0.24
CA GLY A 71 10.77 -7.68 1.11
C GLY A 71 10.40 -9.05 0.57
N TYR A 72 9.43 -9.70 1.20
CA TYR A 72 8.92 -11.00 0.77
C TYR A 72 7.43 -10.97 0.48
N ILE A 73 6.99 -11.81 -0.45
CA ILE A 73 5.56 -11.97 -0.76
C ILE A 73 4.90 -12.71 0.40
N SER A 74 4.07 -11.99 1.14
CA SER A 74 3.32 -12.53 2.29
C SER A 74 1.98 -13.14 1.86
N ARG A 75 1.43 -12.72 0.72
CA ARG A 75 0.16 -13.23 0.21
C ARG A 75 0.02 -13.01 -1.30
N ILE A 76 -0.53 -13.99 -1.97
CA ILE A 76 -1.03 -13.89 -3.35
C ILE A 76 -2.54 -14.15 -3.32
N LYS A 77 -3.33 -13.32 -4.01
CA LYS A 77 -4.79 -13.46 -4.07
C LYS A 77 -5.27 -13.42 -5.51
N VAL A 78 -6.17 -14.35 -5.84
CA VAL A 78 -6.91 -14.35 -7.10
C VAL A 78 -8.40 -14.36 -6.75
N SER A 79 -9.14 -13.36 -7.21
CA SER A 79 -10.59 -13.27 -6.97
C SER A 79 -11.32 -12.72 -8.19
N LYS A 80 -12.59 -13.12 -8.37
CA LYS A 80 -13.42 -12.63 -9.48
C LYS A 80 -13.85 -11.17 -9.33
N GLY A 81 -13.75 -10.60 -8.13
CA GLY A 81 -14.11 -9.21 -7.83
C GLY A 81 -13.16 -8.58 -6.82
N GLY A 82 -13.39 -7.34 -6.47
CA GLY A 82 -12.52 -6.58 -5.58
C GLY A 82 -11.14 -6.37 -6.21
N TYR A 83 -10.07 -6.76 -5.55
CA TYR A 83 -8.70 -6.58 -6.02
C TYR A 83 -8.29 -7.45 -7.21
N GLY A 84 -9.11 -8.43 -7.63
CA GLY A 84 -8.76 -9.33 -8.72
C GLY A 84 -7.51 -10.14 -8.41
N LYS A 85 -6.50 -10.06 -9.28
CA LYS A 85 -5.16 -10.61 -9.01
C LYS A 85 -4.37 -9.59 -8.21
N ALA A 86 -3.93 -9.97 -7.02
CA ALA A 86 -3.20 -9.10 -6.11
C ALA A 86 -2.01 -9.80 -5.45
N ILE A 87 -0.97 -9.02 -5.16
CA ILE A 87 0.21 -9.43 -4.41
C ILE A 87 0.36 -8.52 -3.20
N TYR A 88 0.69 -9.10 -2.06
CA TYR A 88 1.02 -8.42 -0.81
C TYR A 88 2.49 -8.67 -0.51
N ILE A 89 3.23 -7.62 -0.26
CA ILE A 89 4.66 -7.69 0.09
C ILE A 89 4.84 -7.09 1.47
N GLN A 90 5.52 -7.84 2.34
CA GLN A 90 5.98 -7.35 3.64
C GLN A 90 7.41 -6.85 3.47
N HIS A 91 7.67 -5.60 3.83
CA HIS A 91 8.97 -4.95 3.77
C HIS A 91 9.72 -5.02 5.10
N ASP A 92 11.04 -4.95 5.05
CA ASP A 92 11.92 -5.08 6.23
C ASP A 92 11.72 -3.97 7.26
N ASN A 93 11.21 -2.82 6.83
CA ASN A 93 10.89 -1.69 7.71
C ASN A 93 9.53 -1.80 8.43
N GLY A 94 8.83 -2.95 8.31
CA GLY A 94 7.52 -3.19 8.92
C GLY A 94 6.31 -2.72 8.11
N TYR A 95 6.51 -2.01 7.00
CA TYR A 95 5.42 -1.64 6.09
C TYR A 95 5.03 -2.80 5.17
N SER A 96 3.80 -2.77 4.70
CA SER A 96 3.31 -3.69 3.67
C SER A 96 2.82 -2.91 2.46
N SER A 97 3.09 -3.42 1.27
CA SER A 97 2.52 -2.90 0.03
C SER A 97 1.57 -3.91 -0.61
N VAL A 98 0.55 -3.39 -1.28
CA VAL A 98 -0.45 -4.20 -2.00
C VAL A 98 -0.53 -3.72 -3.44
N TYR A 99 -0.42 -4.67 -4.36
CA TYR A 99 -0.54 -4.45 -5.79
C TYR A 99 -1.78 -5.17 -6.28
N ALA A 100 -2.78 -4.43 -6.72
CA ALA A 100 -4.07 -4.96 -7.13
C ALA A 100 -4.31 -4.77 -8.63
N HIS A 101 -5.37 -5.42 -9.14
CA HIS A 101 -5.80 -5.36 -10.54
C HIS A 101 -4.71 -5.78 -11.54
N LEU A 102 -3.83 -6.68 -11.11
CA LEU A 102 -2.77 -7.20 -11.96
C LEU A 102 -3.36 -8.03 -13.11
N MET A 103 -2.88 -7.78 -14.32
CA MET A 103 -3.32 -8.55 -15.49
C MET A 103 -2.86 -10.01 -15.39
N ARG A 104 -1.61 -10.24 -14.97
CA ARG A 104 -1.00 -11.56 -14.78
C ARG A 104 0.14 -11.49 -13.79
N TYR A 105 0.50 -12.63 -13.27
CA TYR A 105 1.78 -12.83 -12.61
C TYR A 105 2.83 -13.22 -13.64
N SER A 106 4.12 -13.15 -13.30
CA SER A 106 5.21 -13.53 -14.17
C SER A 106 6.25 -14.37 -13.45
N GLY A 107 7.02 -15.18 -14.24
CA GLY A 107 8.09 -16.02 -13.73
C GLY A 107 7.65 -16.95 -12.60
N LYS A 108 8.49 -17.10 -11.59
CA LYS A 108 8.26 -17.99 -10.44
C LYS A 108 6.94 -17.76 -9.70
N ILE A 109 6.42 -16.53 -9.70
CA ILE A 109 5.13 -16.23 -9.05
C ILE A 109 3.99 -16.88 -9.83
N GLN A 110 4.02 -16.82 -11.14
CA GLN A 110 3.03 -17.49 -12.00
C GLN A 110 3.09 -18.99 -11.82
N ASP A 111 4.29 -19.58 -11.83
CA ASP A 111 4.47 -21.00 -11.65
C ASP A 111 3.95 -21.49 -10.29
N TYR A 112 4.25 -20.72 -9.23
CA TYR A 112 3.72 -21.01 -7.89
C TYR A 112 2.19 -21.00 -7.86
N VAL A 113 1.56 -19.99 -8.45
CA VAL A 113 0.10 -19.87 -8.47
C VAL A 113 -0.54 -21.03 -9.22
N VAL A 114 -0.04 -21.35 -10.41
CA VAL A 114 -0.56 -22.46 -11.23
C VAL A 114 -0.43 -23.79 -10.49
N ASN A 115 0.75 -24.10 -9.95
CA ASN A 115 1.00 -25.36 -9.24
C ASN A 115 0.09 -25.53 -8.01
N ASN A 116 -0.23 -24.43 -7.30
CA ASN A 116 -1.09 -24.50 -6.11
C ASN A 116 -2.60 -24.46 -6.44
N GLN A 117 -3.00 -23.94 -7.59
CA GLN A 117 -4.40 -23.97 -8.02
C GLN A 117 -4.89 -25.37 -8.44
N TYR A 118 -3.99 -26.24 -8.89
CA TYR A 118 -4.29 -27.61 -9.33
C TYR A 118 -3.94 -28.69 -8.31
N ALA A 119 -3.37 -28.30 -7.15
CA ALA A 119 -3.00 -29.21 -6.07
C ALA A 119 -4.09 -29.42 -5.00
N SER A 120 -5.27 -28.78 -5.17
CA SER A 120 -6.41 -28.82 -4.23
C SER A 120 -7.61 -29.54 -4.82
#